data_0f7c7953611c9afa8d9e52073a615cb8
#
_entry.id   0f7c7953611c9afa8d9e52073a615cb8
#
_cell.length_a   1.000
_cell.length_b   1.000
_cell.length_c   1.000
_cell.angle_alpha   90.00
_cell.angle_beta   90.00
_cell.angle_gamma   90.00
#
_symmetry.space_group_name_H-M   'P 1'
#
loop_
_entity.id
_entity.type
_entity.pdbx_description
1 polymer ?
#
loop_
_entity_poly.entity_id
_entity_poly.type
_entity_poly.pdbx_seq_one_letter_code
_entity_poly.pdbx_strand_id
1 'polypeptide(L)'
;MAEEIEYWEFDAAEDLIDAVVGDVSFIIESALDARGQALVAFPGGSTPKPILEKLAQANIRWKNVTIIPTDDRLVPVDNPLSNVAMIAKIFIPKGARVLPIASEAADHHLAGSAANARLADLHWPPDLVWLGMGSDGHTASIFPGPDLDAALNAGKDVRAIGVAPDPLPPEAPVNRVTLTASAIAAARTTMVVFTGAEKRAVFDKAVEDGRKSAYPIGQVIDRIAVPVDIYCLDG
;
A
#
# COMPACT_ATOMS: atom_id res chain seq x y z
N MET A 1 10.58 9.64 13.18
CA MET A 1 11.37 9.49 11.93
C MET A 1 11.60 8.01 11.75
N ALA A 2 11.47 7.49 10.54
CA ALA A 2 12.01 6.18 10.23
C ALA A 2 13.46 6.15 10.73
N GLU A 3 13.87 5.09 11.43
CA GLU A 3 15.24 5.00 11.98
C GLU A 3 16.26 4.98 10.85
N GLU A 4 15.89 4.49 9.68
CA GLU A 4 16.73 4.39 8.50
C GLU A 4 15.87 4.36 7.23
N ILE A 5 16.30 5.06 6.18
CA ILE A 5 15.69 5.00 4.84
C ILE A 5 16.78 4.51 3.89
N GLU A 6 16.54 3.34 3.30
CA GLU A 6 17.46 2.71 2.35
C GLU A 6 16.97 2.91 0.93
N TYR A 7 17.84 3.44 0.04
CA TYR A 7 17.52 3.67 -1.37
C TYR A 7 18.15 2.60 -2.25
N TRP A 8 17.29 1.98 -3.06
CA TRP A 8 17.63 1.04 -4.11
C TRP A 8 17.30 1.70 -5.45
N GLU A 9 18.33 2.18 -6.15
CA GLU A 9 18.20 2.95 -7.39
C GLU A 9 18.50 2.07 -8.58
N PHE A 10 17.70 2.19 -9.63
CA PHE A 10 17.78 1.33 -10.81
C PHE A 10 17.79 2.17 -12.09
N ASP A 11 18.56 1.74 -13.08
CA ASP A 11 18.61 2.33 -14.42
C ASP A 11 17.64 1.65 -15.41
N ALA A 12 17.18 0.42 -15.09
CA ALA A 12 16.27 -0.33 -15.92
C ALA A 12 15.06 -0.85 -15.14
N ALA A 13 13.89 -0.79 -15.78
CA ALA A 13 12.63 -1.24 -15.18
C ALA A 13 12.66 -2.73 -14.82
N GLU A 14 13.36 -3.55 -15.61
CA GLU A 14 13.48 -5.00 -15.36
C GLU A 14 14.26 -5.29 -14.08
N ASP A 15 15.35 -4.56 -13.84
CA ASP A 15 16.18 -4.72 -12.64
C ASP A 15 15.39 -4.30 -11.37
N LEU A 16 14.63 -3.19 -11.44
CA LEU A 16 13.73 -2.78 -10.36
C LEU A 16 12.68 -3.86 -10.09
N ILE A 17 12.04 -4.39 -11.15
CA ILE A 17 11.04 -5.45 -11.01
C ILE A 17 11.64 -6.67 -10.33
N ASP A 18 12.84 -7.09 -10.75
CA ASP A 18 13.50 -8.29 -10.22
C ASP A 18 13.90 -8.10 -8.75
N ALA A 19 14.44 -6.95 -8.39
CA ALA A 19 14.77 -6.63 -7.01
C ALA A 19 13.53 -6.65 -6.11
N VAL A 20 12.48 -5.92 -6.49
CA VAL A 20 11.23 -5.89 -5.69
C VAL A 20 10.60 -7.28 -5.56
N VAL A 21 10.57 -8.08 -6.65
CA VAL A 21 10.07 -9.47 -6.60
C VAL A 21 10.90 -10.33 -5.67
N GLY A 22 12.23 -10.20 -5.70
CA GLY A 22 13.15 -10.94 -4.83
C GLY A 22 12.88 -10.64 -3.36
N ASP A 23 12.83 -9.38 -2.99
CA ASP A 23 12.67 -8.96 -1.60
C ASP A 23 11.27 -9.24 -1.07
N VAL A 24 10.22 -8.99 -1.85
CA VAL A 24 8.85 -9.36 -1.45
C VAL A 24 8.71 -10.87 -1.28
N SER A 25 9.33 -11.68 -2.16
CA SER A 25 9.34 -13.14 -2.02
C SER A 25 10.03 -13.56 -0.73
N PHE A 26 11.19 -12.99 -0.44
CA PHE A 26 11.95 -13.28 0.78
C PHE A 26 11.17 -12.92 2.04
N ILE A 27 10.50 -11.76 2.08
CA ILE A 27 9.68 -11.33 3.21
C ILE A 27 8.52 -12.30 3.44
N ILE A 28 7.81 -12.69 2.36
CA ILE A 28 6.70 -13.63 2.45
C ILE A 28 7.19 -15.00 2.93
N GLU A 29 8.25 -15.55 2.35
CA GLU A 29 8.80 -16.86 2.74
C GLU A 29 9.29 -16.85 4.20
N SER A 30 9.97 -15.79 4.63
CA SER A 30 10.39 -15.60 6.02
C SER A 30 9.20 -15.57 6.99
N ALA A 31 8.10 -14.91 6.60
CA ALA A 31 6.86 -14.91 7.38
C ALA A 31 6.23 -16.31 7.45
N LEU A 32 6.17 -17.01 6.32
CA LEU A 32 5.64 -18.38 6.25
C LEU A 32 6.46 -19.37 7.08
N ASP A 33 7.78 -19.25 7.08
CA ASP A 33 8.65 -20.11 7.87
C ASP A 33 8.57 -19.82 9.36
N ALA A 34 8.49 -18.56 9.74
CA ALA A 34 8.41 -18.15 11.13
C ALA A 34 7.03 -18.39 11.79
N ARG A 35 5.93 -18.24 11.03
CA ARG A 35 4.56 -18.18 11.56
C ARG A 35 3.55 -19.09 10.84
N GLY A 36 3.95 -19.76 9.77
CA GLY A 36 3.07 -20.60 8.97
C GLY A 36 2.09 -19.84 8.06
N GLN A 37 2.06 -18.52 8.13
CA GLN A 37 1.20 -17.64 7.38
C GLN A 37 1.84 -16.27 7.15
N ALA A 38 1.40 -15.56 6.12
CA ALA A 38 1.83 -14.19 5.83
C ALA A 38 0.61 -13.30 5.56
N LEU A 39 0.68 -12.04 6.02
CA LEU A 39 -0.25 -10.97 5.70
C LEU A 39 0.50 -9.84 5.00
N VAL A 40 0.14 -9.53 3.77
CA VAL A 40 0.76 -8.46 2.98
C VAL A 40 -0.27 -7.48 2.44
N ALA A 41 0.09 -6.21 2.38
CA ALA A 41 -0.72 -5.17 1.78
C ALA A 41 -0.05 -4.65 0.51
N PHE A 42 -0.74 -4.72 -0.63
CA PHE A 42 -0.22 -4.32 -1.94
C PHE A 42 -0.99 -3.12 -2.52
N PRO A 43 -0.29 -2.21 -3.21
CA PRO A 43 -0.94 -1.10 -3.89
C PRO A 43 -1.60 -1.55 -5.20
N GLY A 44 -2.55 -0.74 -5.66
CA GLY A 44 -3.03 -0.79 -7.03
C GLY A 44 -2.22 0.09 -7.99
N GLY A 45 -2.64 0.11 -9.25
CA GLY A 45 -2.08 1.00 -10.26
C GLY A 45 -1.19 0.32 -11.29
N SER A 46 -0.67 1.14 -12.22
CA SER A 46 0.09 0.64 -13.38
C SER A 46 1.52 0.19 -13.02
N THR A 47 2.19 0.87 -12.12
CA THR A 47 3.56 0.53 -11.70
C THR A 47 3.63 -0.81 -10.95
N PRO A 48 2.78 -1.10 -9.94
CA PRO A 48 2.85 -2.38 -9.23
C PRO A 48 2.41 -3.57 -10.07
N LYS A 49 1.49 -3.40 -11.02
CA LYS A 49 0.88 -4.51 -11.76
C LYS A 49 1.88 -5.47 -12.39
N PRO A 50 2.87 -5.06 -13.21
CA PRO A 50 3.84 -5.98 -13.81
C PRO A 50 4.71 -6.68 -12.75
N ILE A 51 5.02 -6.01 -11.65
CA ILE A 51 5.78 -6.59 -10.54
C ILE A 51 4.95 -7.68 -9.86
N LEU A 52 3.67 -7.42 -9.57
CA LEU A 52 2.76 -8.38 -8.95
C LEU A 52 2.52 -9.59 -9.86
N GLU A 53 2.40 -9.38 -11.18
CA GLU A 53 2.26 -10.45 -12.16
C GLU A 53 3.51 -11.36 -12.18
N LYS A 54 4.73 -10.79 -12.07
CA LYS A 54 5.98 -11.54 -11.97
C LYS A 54 6.10 -12.24 -10.62
N LEU A 55 5.79 -11.56 -9.52
CA LEU A 55 5.78 -12.10 -8.15
C LEU A 55 4.87 -13.33 -8.03
N ALA A 56 3.72 -13.33 -8.68
CA ALA A 56 2.79 -14.45 -8.68
C ALA A 56 3.34 -15.71 -9.37
N GLN A 57 4.46 -15.63 -10.10
CA GLN A 57 5.15 -16.79 -10.66
C GLN A 57 6.18 -17.40 -9.69
N ALA A 58 6.49 -16.71 -8.58
CA ALA A 58 7.41 -17.21 -7.57
C ALA A 58 6.86 -18.49 -6.90
N ASN A 59 7.78 -19.39 -6.52
CA ASN A 59 7.43 -20.67 -5.88
C ASN A 59 7.12 -20.47 -4.39
N ILE A 60 6.08 -19.70 -4.08
CA ILE A 60 5.63 -19.40 -2.73
C ILE A 60 4.43 -20.27 -2.36
N ARG A 61 4.28 -20.63 -1.09
CA ARG A 61 3.11 -21.34 -0.55
C ARG A 61 1.91 -20.41 -0.46
N TRP A 62 1.41 -19.91 -1.60
CA TRP A 62 0.36 -18.89 -1.72
C TRP A 62 -0.90 -19.18 -0.90
N LYS A 63 -1.27 -20.44 -0.70
CA LYS A 63 -2.43 -20.83 0.13
C LYS A 63 -2.36 -20.34 1.58
N ASN A 64 -1.16 -20.00 2.04
CA ASN A 64 -0.92 -19.50 3.39
C ASN A 64 -0.70 -17.98 3.40
N VAL A 65 -0.87 -17.30 2.27
CA VAL A 65 -0.71 -15.86 2.13
C VAL A 65 -2.07 -15.18 2.07
N THR A 66 -2.27 -14.20 2.92
CA THR A 66 -3.42 -13.28 2.86
C THR A 66 -2.95 -11.95 2.30
N ILE A 67 -3.62 -11.46 1.27
CA ILE A 67 -3.31 -10.20 0.59
C ILE A 67 -4.49 -9.25 0.77
N ILE A 68 -4.21 -8.02 1.17
CA ILE A 68 -5.16 -6.92 1.20
C ILE A 68 -4.65 -5.79 0.30
N PRO A 69 -5.50 -4.97 -0.30
CA PRO A 69 -5.04 -3.72 -0.92
C PRO A 69 -4.68 -2.69 0.16
N THR A 70 -3.71 -1.79 -0.12
CA THR A 70 -3.40 -0.64 0.76
C THR A 70 -4.52 0.37 0.79
N ASP A 71 -5.25 0.47 -0.32
CA ASP A 71 -6.44 1.29 -0.51
C ASP A 71 -7.29 0.70 -1.63
N ASP A 72 -8.56 1.04 -1.67
CA ASP A 72 -9.41 0.69 -2.81
C ASP A 72 -10.46 1.75 -3.09
N ARG A 73 -10.95 1.78 -4.29
CA ARG A 73 -11.98 2.68 -4.77
C ARG A 73 -13.34 2.13 -4.39
N LEU A 74 -14.28 3.00 -3.99
CA LEU A 74 -15.66 2.62 -3.71
C LEU A 74 -16.41 2.39 -5.01
N VAL A 75 -16.15 1.28 -5.63
CA VAL A 75 -16.77 0.79 -6.87
C VAL A 75 -17.12 -0.69 -6.71
N PRO A 76 -18.02 -1.23 -7.55
CA PRO A 76 -18.24 -2.68 -7.62
C PRO A 76 -16.92 -3.44 -7.80
N VAL A 77 -16.82 -4.62 -7.19
CA VAL A 77 -15.58 -5.41 -7.16
C VAL A 77 -15.10 -5.85 -8.56
N ASP A 78 -15.99 -5.91 -9.54
CA ASP A 78 -15.69 -6.23 -10.94
C ASP A 78 -15.33 -5.00 -11.79
N ASN A 79 -15.39 -3.79 -11.20
CA ASN A 79 -15.04 -2.55 -11.89
C ASN A 79 -13.52 -2.50 -12.15
N PRO A 80 -13.09 -2.07 -13.37
CA PRO A 80 -11.66 -1.92 -13.69
C PRO A 80 -10.87 -0.99 -12.75
N LEU A 81 -11.54 -0.09 -12.04
CA LEU A 81 -10.92 0.79 -11.05
C LEU A 81 -10.64 0.11 -9.71
N SER A 82 -11.18 -1.09 -9.46
CA SER A 82 -10.96 -1.80 -8.19
C SER A 82 -9.54 -2.36 -8.09
N ASN A 83 -8.80 -1.96 -7.06
CA ASN A 83 -7.46 -2.48 -6.78
C ASN A 83 -7.55 -3.96 -6.37
N VAL A 84 -8.53 -4.31 -5.54
CA VAL A 84 -8.70 -5.70 -5.11
C VAL A 84 -9.05 -6.62 -6.28
N ALA A 85 -9.80 -6.15 -7.28
CA ALA A 85 -10.10 -6.94 -8.48
C ALA A 85 -8.82 -7.30 -9.25
N MET A 86 -7.91 -6.34 -9.43
CA MET A 86 -6.61 -6.55 -10.06
C MET A 86 -5.79 -7.59 -9.28
N ILE A 87 -5.64 -7.39 -7.97
CA ILE A 87 -4.89 -8.29 -7.09
C ILE A 87 -5.51 -9.70 -7.09
N ALA A 88 -6.83 -9.80 -6.98
CA ALA A 88 -7.55 -11.07 -6.98
C ALA A 88 -7.34 -11.86 -8.28
N LYS A 89 -7.39 -11.17 -9.42
CA LYS A 89 -7.14 -11.80 -10.73
C LYS A 89 -5.75 -12.41 -10.83
N ILE A 90 -4.76 -11.79 -10.19
CA ILE A 90 -3.37 -12.25 -10.21
C ILE A 90 -3.15 -13.41 -9.22
N PHE A 91 -3.62 -13.30 -7.99
CA PHE A 91 -3.19 -14.16 -6.89
C PHE A 91 -4.19 -15.25 -6.47
N ILE A 92 -5.51 -15.09 -6.71
CA ILE A 92 -6.48 -16.17 -6.43
C ILE A 92 -6.16 -17.45 -7.22
N PRO A 93 -5.79 -17.40 -8.51
CA PRO A 93 -5.39 -18.59 -9.25
C PRO A 93 -4.14 -19.30 -8.69
N LYS A 94 -3.33 -18.59 -7.89
CA LYS A 94 -2.16 -19.14 -7.19
C LYS A 94 -2.49 -19.76 -5.83
N GLY A 95 -3.73 -19.56 -5.37
CA GLY A 95 -4.24 -20.08 -4.12
C GLY A 95 -4.20 -19.10 -2.94
N ALA A 96 -3.76 -17.86 -3.14
CA ALA A 96 -3.75 -16.86 -2.09
C ALA A 96 -5.17 -16.43 -1.69
N ARG A 97 -5.32 -16.03 -0.44
CA ARG A 97 -6.53 -15.39 0.06
C ARG A 97 -6.44 -13.89 -0.20
N VAL A 98 -7.32 -13.36 -1.03
CA VAL A 98 -7.39 -11.91 -1.29
C VAL A 98 -8.65 -11.36 -0.62
N LEU A 99 -8.49 -10.37 0.24
CA LEU A 99 -9.59 -9.76 0.99
C LEU A 99 -9.85 -8.32 0.54
N PRO A 100 -11.07 -7.99 0.13
CA PRO A 100 -11.46 -6.63 -0.16
C PRO A 100 -11.52 -5.79 1.12
N ILE A 101 -11.05 -4.54 1.06
CA ILE A 101 -11.28 -3.54 2.10
C ILE A 101 -12.43 -2.60 1.74
N ALA A 102 -12.65 -2.31 0.46
CA ALA A 102 -13.82 -1.56 0.03
C ALA A 102 -15.10 -2.44 0.04
N SER A 103 -16.25 -1.79 0.13
CA SER A 103 -17.58 -2.38 0.02
C SER A 103 -18.47 -1.45 -0.80
N GLU A 104 -19.58 -1.96 -1.33
CA GLU A 104 -20.58 -1.18 -2.08
C GLU A 104 -21.40 -0.21 -1.19
N ALA A 105 -20.80 0.39 -0.17
CA ALA A 105 -21.49 1.36 0.66
C ALA A 105 -21.53 2.72 -0.06
N ALA A 106 -22.70 3.35 -0.06
CA ALA A 106 -22.88 4.68 -0.63
C ALA A 106 -22.13 5.78 0.15
N ASP A 107 -21.88 5.55 1.42
CA ASP A 107 -21.17 6.46 2.32
C ASP A 107 -19.76 5.93 2.61
N HIS A 108 -18.76 6.78 2.40
CA HIS A 108 -17.37 6.38 2.59
C HIS A 108 -17.00 6.13 4.06
N HIS A 109 -17.60 6.84 5.03
CA HIS A 109 -17.35 6.58 6.45
C HIS A 109 -17.88 5.21 6.87
N LEU A 110 -19.07 4.83 6.38
CA LEU A 110 -19.63 3.49 6.61
C LEU A 110 -18.75 2.42 5.95
N ALA A 111 -18.28 2.68 4.73
CA ALA A 111 -17.34 1.78 4.04
C ALA A 111 -16.03 1.61 4.84
N GLY A 112 -15.46 2.70 5.35
CA GLY A 112 -14.28 2.68 6.20
C GLY A 112 -14.49 1.90 7.49
N SER A 113 -15.62 2.10 8.17
CA SER A 113 -15.97 1.36 9.39
C SER A 113 -16.11 -0.14 9.12
N ALA A 114 -16.75 -0.52 8.02
CA ALA A 114 -16.88 -1.92 7.61
C ALA A 114 -15.51 -2.55 7.26
N ALA A 115 -14.62 -1.78 6.60
CA ALA A 115 -13.26 -2.19 6.31
C ALA A 115 -12.47 -2.43 7.61
N ASN A 116 -12.54 -1.50 8.54
CA ASN A 116 -11.86 -1.62 9.83
C ASN A 116 -12.31 -2.87 10.60
N ALA A 117 -13.62 -3.12 10.67
CA ALA A 117 -14.16 -4.33 11.28
C ALA A 117 -13.66 -5.61 10.60
N ARG A 118 -13.60 -5.63 9.27
CA ARG A 118 -13.09 -6.78 8.48
C ARG A 118 -11.61 -7.04 8.71
N LEU A 119 -10.81 -5.99 8.83
CA LEU A 119 -9.38 -6.09 9.10
C LEU A 119 -9.11 -6.52 10.55
N ALA A 120 -10.03 -6.28 11.49
CA ALA A 120 -9.86 -6.65 12.90
C ALA A 120 -9.66 -8.15 13.13
N ASP A 121 -10.21 -8.99 12.25
CA ASP A 121 -10.10 -10.46 12.32
C ASP A 121 -8.79 -11.01 11.74
N LEU A 122 -7.93 -10.15 11.16
CA LEU A 122 -6.65 -10.58 10.59
C LEU A 122 -5.55 -10.63 11.65
N HIS A 123 -4.59 -11.55 11.44
CA HIS A 123 -3.35 -11.56 12.21
C HIS A 123 -2.55 -10.29 11.92
N TRP A 124 -2.59 -9.35 12.86
CA TRP A 124 -1.92 -8.08 12.77
C TRP A 124 -0.63 -8.05 13.61
N PRO A 125 0.43 -7.35 13.23
CA PRO A 125 0.55 -6.46 12.08
C PRO A 125 0.84 -7.20 10.76
N PRO A 126 0.70 -6.51 9.60
CA PRO A 126 1.15 -7.03 8.30
C PRO A 126 2.65 -7.32 8.30
N ASP A 127 3.05 -8.36 7.58
CA ASP A 127 4.47 -8.67 7.37
C ASP A 127 5.12 -7.68 6.41
N LEU A 128 4.33 -7.21 5.45
CA LEU A 128 4.74 -6.19 4.48
C LEU A 128 3.58 -5.24 4.19
N VAL A 129 3.88 -3.94 4.18
CA VAL A 129 3.08 -2.93 3.49
C VAL A 129 3.93 -2.34 2.37
N TRP A 130 3.49 -2.55 1.13
CA TRP A 130 4.08 -1.93 -0.04
C TRP A 130 3.27 -0.71 -0.44
N LEU A 131 3.90 0.46 -0.46
CA LEU A 131 3.31 1.73 -0.82
C LEU A 131 3.72 2.15 -2.23
N GLY A 132 2.78 2.70 -3.00
CA GLY A 132 3.05 3.56 -4.12
C GLY A 132 2.99 5.02 -3.72
N MET A 133 3.33 5.92 -4.66
CA MET A 133 3.23 7.37 -4.47
C MET A 133 2.70 8.04 -5.73
N GLY A 134 1.75 8.98 -5.55
CA GLY A 134 1.35 9.90 -6.62
C GLY A 134 2.34 11.05 -6.83
N SER A 135 2.23 11.77 -7.94
CA SER A 135 3.03 12.97 -8.20
C SER A 135 2.70 14.13 -7.25
N ASP A 136 1.53 14.11 -6.63
CA ASP A 136 1.09 15.01 -5.57
C ASP A 136 1.54 14.58 -4.17
N GLY A 137 2.32 13.49 -4.07
CA GLY A 137 2.84 12.95 -2.82
C GLY A 137 1.82 12.17 -1.97
N HIS A 138 0.61 11.87 -2.49
CA HIS A 138 -0.29 10.95 -1.80
C HIS A 138 0.27 9.53 -1.79
N THR A 139 -0.07 8.73 -0.80
CA THR A 139 0.23 7.30 -0.71
C THR A 139 -0.98 6.54 -0.22
N ALA A 140 -1.17 5.30 -0.68
CA ALA A 140 -2.46 4.62 -0.56
C ALA A 140 -3.57 5.54 -1.06
N SER A 141 -4.60 5.84 -0.24
CA SER A 141 -5.52 6.94 -0.51
C SER A 141 -5.48 8.01 0.59
N ILE A 142 -4.30 8.28 1.14
CA ILE A 142 -4.03 9.39 2.05
C ILE A 142 -3.65 10.60 1.21
N PHE A 143 -4.66 11.42 0.88
CA PHE A 143 -4.54 12.61 0.03
C PHE A 143 -4.44 13.89 0.87
N PRO A 144 -3.83 14.97 0.34
CA PRO A 144 -4.11 16.31 0.86
C PRO A 144 -5.62 16.59 0.76
N GLY A 145 -6.22 17.10 1.82
CA GLY A 145 -7.65 17.38 1.80
C GLY A 145 -8.35 17.15 3.15
N PRO A 146 -9.69 17.10 3.15
CA PRO A 146 -10.49 17.13 4.37
C PRO A 146 -10.25 15.93 5.31
N ASP A 147 -9.94 14.75 4.74
CA ASP A 147 -9.76 13.50 5.51
C ASP A 147 -8.28 13.21 5.88
N LEU A 148 -7.35 14.11 5.51
CA LEU A 148 -5.92 13.91 5.77
C LEU A 148 -5.63 13.70 7.26
N ASP A 149 -6.17 14.57 8.12
CA ASP A 149 -5.95 14.47 9.56
C ASP A 149 -6.50 13.16 10.13
N ALA A 150 -7.69 12.74 9.71
CA ALA A 150 -8.30 11.49 10.13
C ALA A 150 -7.45 10.27 9.69
N ALA A 151 -6.90 10.30 8.46
CA ALA A 151 -6.06 9.23 7.94
C ALA A 151 -4.70 9.15 8.66
N LEU A 152 -4.11 10.30 8.98
CA LEU A 152 -2.80 10.39 9.62
C LEU A 152 -2.82 10.14 11.12
N ASN A 153 -3.87 10.58 11.81
CA ASN A 153 -3.95 10.60 13.27
C ASN A 153 -4.99 9.62 13.83
N ALA A 154 -5.44 8.65 13.02
CA ALA A 154 -6.29 7.57 13.49
C ALA A 154 -5.66 6.81 14.66
N GLY A 155 -6.48 6.38 15.60
CA GLY A 155 -6.04 5.53 16.73
C GLY A 155 -5.40 4.22 16.25
N LYS A 156 -4.54 3.63 17.08
CA LYS A 156 -3.80 2.39 16.73
C LYS A 156 -4.70 1.20 16.36
N ASP A 157 -5.93 1.19 16.86
CA ASP A 157 -6.91 0.13 16.58
C ASP A 157 -7.73 0.40 15.32
N VAL A 158 -7.57 1.57 14.71
CA VAL A 158 -8.25 1.96 13.46
C VAL A 158 -7.33 1.65 12.28
N ARG A 159 -7.56 0.51 11.64
CA ARG A 159 -6.72 0.01 10.54
C ARG A 159 -7.08 0.60 9.19
N ALA A 160 -8.35 0.95 8.99
CA ALA A 160 -8.83 1.56 7.74
C ALA A 160 -9.91 2.59 7.99
N ILE A 161 -9.97 3.59 7.12
CA ILE A 161 -11.03 4.60 7.08
C ILE A 161 -11.49 4.83 5.64
N GLY A 162 -12.70 5.38 5.50
CA GLY A 162 -13.17 5.91 4.24
C GLY A 162 -12.73 7.35 4.06
N VAL A 163 -12.40 7.72 2.83
CA VAL A 163 -11.94 9.06 2.46
C VAL A 163 -12.64 9.55 1.19
N ALA A 164 -12.89 10.85 1.15
CA ALA A 164 -13.42 11.56 -0.01
C ALA A 164 -12.40 12.63 -0.47
N PRO A 165 -11.50 12.28 -1.41
CA PRO A 165 -10.52 13.25 -1.90
C PRO A 165 -11.19 14.48 -2.49
N ASP A 166 -10.65 15.67 -2.21
CA ASP A 166 -11.13 16.94 -2.77
C ASP A 166 -9.91 17.78 -3.23
N PRO A 167 -9.72 17.98 -4.56
CA PRO A 167 -10.55 17.47 -5.66
C PRO A 167 -10.44 15.94 -5.84
N LEU A 168 -11.48 15.35 -6.42
CA LEU A 168 -11.43 13.93 -6.81
C LEU A 168 -10.35 13.70 -7.87
N PRO A 169 -9.50 12.66 -7.75
CA PRO A 169 -8.48 12.35 -8.74
C PRO A 169 -9.09 12.03 -10.11
N PRO A 170 -8.61 12.66 -11.21
CA PRO A 170 -9.21 12.49 -12.54
C PRO A 170 -9.24 11.05 -13.05
N GLU A 171 -8.22 10.27 -12.69
CA GLU A 171 -8.07 8.87 -13.12
C GLU A 171 -9.05 7.91 -12.44
N ALA A 172 -9.61 8.32 -11.30
CA ALA A 172 -10.61 7.56 -10.56
C ALA A 172 -11.43 8.51 -9.66
N PRO A 173 -12.44 9.21 -10.23
CA PRO A 173 -13.16 10.28 -9.53
C PRO A 173 -14.23 9.72 -8.60
N VAL A 174 -13.82 8.92 -7.62
CA VAL A 174 -14.70 8.24 -6.65
C VAL A 174 -14.08 8.28 -5.25
N ASN A 175 -14.92 8.16 -4.23
CA ASN A 175 -14.49 7.98 -2.85
C ASN A 175 -13.72 6.66 -2.67
N ARG A 176 -12.99 6.52 -1.58
CA ARG A 176 -12.07 5.42 -1.34
C ARG A 176 -12.12 4.92 0.10
N VAL A 177 -11.56 3.76 0.31
CA VAL A 177 -11.13 3.25 1.62
C VAL A 177 -9.61 3.13 1.59
N THR A 178 -8.96 3.53 2.67
CA THR A 178 -7.49 3.48 2.80
C THR A 178 -7.06 2.85 4.13
N LEU A 179 -5.91 2.19 4.15
CA LEU A 179 -5.23 1.93 5.40
C LEU A 179 -4.84 3.28 6.04
N THR A 180 -4.91 3.35 7.36
CA THR A 180 -4.47 4.52 8.12
C THR A 180 -2.94 4.57 8.23
N ALA A 181 -2.39 5.74 8.51
CA ALA A 181 -0.95 5.86 8.78
C ALA A 181 -0.52 4.99 9.98
N SER A 182 -1.37 4.84 11.00
CA SER A 182 -1.12 3.95 12.13
C SER A 182 -1.08 2.48 11.72
N ALA A 183 -1.95 2.06 10.79
CA ALA A 183 -1.97 0.70 10.26
C ALA A 183 -0.72 0.40 9.42
N ILE A 184 -0.31 1.35 8.59
CA ILE A 184 0.92 1.27 7.78
C ILE A 184 2.14 1.22 8.68
N ALA A 185 2.25 2.11 9.65
CA ALA A 185 3.39 2.18 10.57
C ALA A 185 3.51 0.98 11.52
N ALA A 186 2.45 0.18 11.67
CA ALA A 186 2.49 -1.05 12.44
C ALA A 186 3.15 -2.22 11.69
N ALA A 187 3.32 -2.14 10.37
CA ALA A 187 3.89 -3.21 9.55
C ALA A 187 5.30 -3.62 10.02
N ARG A 188 5.65 -4.88 9.81
CA ARG A 188 7.00 -5.42 10.13
C ARG A 188 8.03 -4.91 9.14
N THR A 189 7.62 -4.74 7.89
CA THR A 189 8.42 -4.16 6.80
C THR A 189 7.55 -3.21 5.99
N THR A 190 8.12 -2.07 5.62
CA THR A 190 7.48 -1.12 4.71
C THR A 190 8.41 -0.85 3.55
N MET A 191 7.90 -0.90 2.34
CA MET A 191 8.60 -0.50 1.13
C MET A 191 7.79 0.54 0.36
N VAL A 192 8.51 1.40 -0.37
CA VAL A 192 7.92 2.36 -1.30
C VAL A 192 8.52 2.13 -2.68
N VAL A 193 7.68 2.02 -3.70
CA VAL A 193 8.13 1.85 -5.09
C VAL A 193 7.53 2.93 -5.96
N PHE A 194 8.37 3.65 -6.67
CA PHE A 194 7.95 4.66 -7.65
C PHE A 194 8.94 4.78 -8.81
N THR A 195 8.49 5.40 -9.90
CA THR A 195 9.30 5.63 -11.10
C THR A 195 9.17 7.08 -11.55
N GLY A 196 10.25 7.66 -12.05
CA GLY A 196 10.34 9.01 -12.61
C GLY A 196 10.98 10.03 -11.66
N ALA A 197 11.86 10.84 -12.22
CA ALA A 197 12.64 11.85 -11.50
C ALA A 197 11.76 12.89 -10.78
N GLU A 198 10.57 13.21 -11.34
CA GLU A 198 9.62 14.12 -10.69
C GLU A 198 9.14 13.54 -9.34
N LYS A 199 8.76 12.26 -9.31
CA LYS A 199 8.34 11.59 -8.07
C LYS A 199 9.49 11.46 -7.08
N ARG A 200 10.73 11.22 -7.58
CA ARG A 200 11.93 11.21 -6.74
C ARG A 200 12.09 12.56 -6.00
N ALA A 201 12.02 13.66 -6.73
CA ALA A 201 12.15 14.98 -6.13
C ALA A 201 11.05 15.27 -5.08
N VAL A 202 9.80 14.87 -5.37
CA VAL A 202 8.70 14.98 -4.41
C VAL A 202 8.96 14.12 -3.17
N PHE A 203 9.42 12.88 -3.34
CA PHE A 203 9.70 11.97 -2.24
C PHE A 203 10.84 12.51 -1.34
N ASP A 204 11.96 12.92 -1.94
CA ASP A 204 13.10 13.45 -1.20
C ASP A 204 12.70 14.69 -0.37
N LYS A 205 11.92 15.59 -0.97
CA LYS A 205 11.38 16.75 -0.27
C LYS A 205 10.42 16.35 0.85
N ALA A 206 9.57 15.35 0.62
CA ALA A 206 8.63 14.85 1.61
C ALA A 206 9.35 14.26 2.83
N VAL A 207 10.44 13.53 2.62
CA VAL A 207 11.25 12.94 3.69
C VAL A 207 12.02 14.03 4.46
N GLU A 208 12.63 15.00 3.75
CA GLU A 208 13.31 16.15 4.38
C GLU A 208 12.39 16.91 5.35
N ASP A 209 11.15 17.18 4.92
CA ASP A 209 10.16 17.91 5.71
C ASP A 209 9.51 17.04 6.81
N GLY A 210 9.53 15.73 6.67
CA GLY A 210 9.05 14.75 7.64
C GLY A 210 7.61 15.01 8.05
N ARG A 211 7.35 15.10 9.37
CA ARG A 211 6.00 15.34 9.92
C ARG A 211 5.35 16.65 9.47
N LYS A 212 6.13 17.61 9.02
CA LYS A 212 5.65 18.91 8.54
C LYS A 212 5.48 18.95 7.01
N SER A 213 5.75 17.86 6.34
CA SER A 213 5.65 17.77 4.90
C SER A 213 4.25 18.15 4.41
N ALA A 214 4.20 18.91 3.33
CA ALA A 214 2.97 19.15 2.58
C ALA A 214 2.51 17.88 1.83
N TYR A 215 3.43 16.93 1.64
CA TYR A 215 3.18 15.67 0.96
C TYR A 215 2.83 14.57 1.97
N PRO A 216 1.67 13.92 1.85
CA PRO A 216 1.22 12.90 2.81
C PRO A 216 2.22 11.76 3.02
N ILE A 217 2.93 11.33 1.96
CA ILE A 217 3.96 10.28 2.07
C ILE A 217 5.02 10.61 3.14
N GLY A 218 5.52 11.85 3.20
CA GLY A 218 6.51 12.26 4.21
C GLY A 218 5.96 12.15 5.63
N GLN A 219 4.70 12.55 5.82
CA GLN A 219 4.04 12.43 7.11
C GLN A 219 3.78 10.99 7.52
N VAL A 220 3.53 10.08 6.55
CA VAL A 220 3.36 8.63 6.80
C VAL A 220 4.71 8.01 7.16
N ILE A 221 5.76 8.26 6.37
CA ILE A 221 7.13 7.73 6.62
C ILE A 221 7.65 8.16 7.98
N ASP A 222 7.44 9.41 8.39
CA ASP A 222 7.88 9.92 9.70
C ASP A 222 7.28 9.17 10.90
N ARG A 223 6.18 8.44 10.71
CA ARG A 223 5.52 7.64 11.74
C ARG A 223 6.02 6.19 11.83
N ILE A 224 6.77 5.74 10.82
CA ILE A 224 7.30 4.38 10.76
C ILE A 224 8.54 4.30 11.64
N ALA A 225 8.61 3.30 12.51
CA ALA A 225 9.71 3.09 13.46
C ALA A 225 10.73 2.03 13.01
N VAL A 226 10.46 1.34 11.90
CA VAL A 226 11.36 0.36 11.29
C VAL A 226 12.02 0.97 10.04
N PRO A 227 13.13 0.40 9.54
CA PRO A 227 13.70 0.80 8.26
C PRO A 227 12.67 0.77 7.13
N VAL A 228 12.79 1.69 6.18
CA VAL A 228 11.93 1.78 5.01
C VAL A 228 12.77 1.66 3.75
N ASP A 229 12.47 0.66 2.93
CA ASP A 229 13.15 0.43 1.65
C ASP A 229 12.47 1.21 0.53
N ILE A 230 13.24 1.97 -0.21
CA ILE A 230 12.78 2.80 -1.33
C ILE A 230 13.36 2.25 -2.62
N TYR A 231 12.49 1.76 -3.49
CA TYR A 231 12.85 1.27 -4.81
C TYR A 231 12.46 2.31 -5.85
N CYS A 232 13.43 2.88 -6.53
CA CYS A 232 13.16 3.94 -7.49
C CYS A 232 13.92 3.76 -8.80
N LEU A 233 13.26 4.19 -9.87
CA LEU A 233 13.79 4.26 -11.22
C LEU A 233 13.63 5.70 -11.69
N ASP A 234 14.72 6.37 -11.97
CA ASP A 234 14.68 7.79 -12.34
C ASP A 234 14.21 8.04 -13.79
N GLY A 235 14.02 7.01 -14.60
CA GLY A 235 13.38 7.07 -15.92
C GLY A 235 14.34 7.34 -17.04
#